data_2696349f3b98d923a5cf926131454c01
#
_entry.id   2696349f3b98d923a5cf926131454c01
#
_cell.length_a   1.000
_cell.length_b   1.000
_cell.length_c   1.000
_cell.angle_alpha   90.00
_cell.angle_beta   90.00
_cell.angle_gamma   90.00
#
_symmetry.space_group_name_H-M   'P 1'
#
loop_
_entity.id
_entity.type
_entity.pdbx_description
1 polymer ?
#
loop_
_entity_poly.entity_id
_entity_poly.type
_entity_poly.pdbx_seq_one_letter_code
_entity_poly.pdbx_strand_id
1 'polypeptide(L)'
;MDIADIATREYAEVEASTRLGKVRSLFEEKNPKGIIVTRDGEYEGVVGERQLLQSHLEDDAKVAVLVKPSRNAPAPKVDRTEDIRETARVLVEGGTKVAPVFEGGELWGIITEDAILGAVLENLDALDVGQIYTENVITITEDDGIGKAINHMRENAISRLPVVDDDGMLSGVVTTHDIIDFVTRNEQRITGKGDRAGDLDRMLDIPTYDVMSSPVATTSVDESVRDAVEGMLDNDYSGLVVTPDDDRVVGGVLTKTDVLRALTYTEEEHMDVQITNIELLDTISRQDIRESIEQVSGKYRKMHVRHAHVRFQEHQEKLRGTPLVLCQIRMRTNRGQMMGSGEGYGSKQAFHVALDKLERNVLEQKGMQSDEEYRGQLLRKLGEL
;
A
#
# COMPACT_ATOMS: atom_id res chain seq x y z
N MET A 1 -21.92 -4.11 -12.29
CA MET A 1 -22.39 -4.86 -11.09
C MET A 1 -22.31 -3.89 -9.93
N ASP A 2 -23.41 -3.66 -9.21
CA ASP A 2 -23.35 -2.83 -7.99
C ASP A 2 -22.92 -3.65 -6.78
N ILE A 3 -22.59 -2.97 -5.69
CA ILE A 3 -22.09 -3.62 -4.47
C ILE A 3 -23.20 -4.04 -3.51
N ALA A 4 -24.47 -3.83 -3.85
CA ALA A 4 -25.61 -4.08 -2.96
C ALA A 4 -25.68 -5.54 -2.47
N ASP A 5 -25.24 -6.50 -3.33
CA ASP A 5 -25.31 -7.92 -3.07
C ASP A 5 -24.09 -8.48 -2.33
N ILE A 6 -22.99 -7.72 -2.29
CA ILE A 6 -21.70 -8.16 -1.70
C ILE A 6 -21.26 -7.35 -0.48
N ALA A 7 -21.91 -6.22 -0.21
CA ALA A 7 -21.69 -5.47 1.03
C ALA A 7 -22.34 -6.18 2.22
N THR A 8 -21.75 -6.05 3.41
CA THR A 8 -22.21 -6.73 4.62
C THR A 8 -22.54 -5.75 5.74
N ARG A 9 -23.45 -6.18 6.62
CA ARG A 9 -23.75 -5.49 7.90
C ARG A 9 -22.89 -6.02 9.06
N GLU A 10 -22.12 -7.05 8.82
CA GLU A 10 -21.22 -7.61 9.84
C GLU A 10 -19.89 -6.88 9.79
N TYR A 11 -19.61 -6.06 10.79
CA TYR A 11 -18.37 -5.32 10.91
C TYR A 11 -17.98 -5.06 12.37
N ALA A 12 -16.70 -4.83 12.60
CA ALA A 12 -16.22 -4.38 13.90
C ALA A 12 -16.40 -2.86 14.03
N GLU A 13 -16.92 -2.43 15.18
CA GLU A 13 -17.16 -1.03 15.49
C GLU A 13 -16.61 -0.69 16.86
N VAL A 14 -16.11 0.53 16.99
CA VAL A 14 -15.69 1.12 18.28
C VAL A 14 -16.08 2.59 18.37
N GLU A 15 -16.36 3.02 19.60
CA GLU A 15 -16.59 4.44 19.90
C GLU A 15 -15.27 5.23 19.79
N ALA A 16 -15.33 6.45 19.28
CA ALA A 16 -14.19 7.37 19.11
C ALA A 16 -13.36 7.60 20.38
N SER A 17 -13.99 7.41 21.55
CA SER A 17 -13.35 7.47 22.86
C SER A 17 -12.57 6.22 23.25
N THR A 18 -12.64 5.14 22.46
CA THR A 18 -11.95 3.87 22.73
C THR A 18 -10.43 4.05 22.68
N ARG A 19 -9.72 3.43 23.63
CA ARG A 19 -8.25 3.46 23.70
C ARG A 19 -7.63 2.59 22.60
N LEU A 20 -6.48 3.00 22.09
CA LEU A 20 -5.77 2.28 21.03
C LEU A 20 -5.37 0.86 21.44
N GLY A 21 -4.99 0.63 22.71
CA GLY A 21 -4.70 -0.72 23.19
C GLY A 21 -5.87 -1.69 22.99
N LYS A 22 -7.12 -1.25 23.26
CA LYS A 22 -8.30 -2.08 22.98
C LYS A 22 -8.53 -2.30 21.47
N VAL A 23 -8.23 -1.30 20.65
CA VAL A 23 -8.35 -1.41 19.20
C VAL A 23 -7.34 -2.41 18.65
N ARG A 24 -6.09 -2.40 19.13
CA ARG A 24 -5.05 -3.40 18.82
C ARG A 24 -5.50 -4.81 19.18
N SER A 25 -6.02 -5.01 20.42
CA SER A 25 -6.56 -6.32 20.83
C SER A 25 -7.70 -6.81 19.95
N LEU A 26 -8.56 -5.92 19.43
CA LEU A 26 -9.62 -6.31 18.47
C LEU A 26 -9.05 -6.78 17.13
N PHE A 27 -7.96 -6.19 16.65
CA PHE A 27 -7.28 -6.66 15.44
C PHE A 27 -6.65 -8.05 15.67
N GLU A 28 -6.01 -8.28 16.83
CA GLU A 28 -5.44 -9.57 17.21
C GLU A 28 -6.52 -10.66 17.33
N GLU A 29 -7.63 -10.38 18.04
CA GLU A 29 -8.66 -11.37 18.34
C GLU A 29 -9.55 -11.73 17.13
N LYS A 30 -9.86 -10.74 16.27
CA LYS A 30 -10.88 -10.87 15.21
C LYS A 30 -10.33 -10.74 13.80
N ASN A 31 -9.08 -10.30 13.64
CA ASN A 31 -8.44 -10.02 12.34
C ASN A 31 -9.35 -9.26 11.34
N PRO A 32 -10.04 -8.17 11.75
CA PRO A 32 -10.92 -7.45 10.84
C PRO A 32 -10.11 -6.71 9.78
N LYS A 33 -10.63 -6.56 8.58
CA LYS A 33 -9.98 -5.77 7.51
C LYS A 33 -9.90 -4.26 7.84
N GLY A 34 -10.71 -3.82 8.78
CA GLY A 34 -10.74 -2.49 9.38
C GLY A 34 -11.85 -2.39 10.41
N ILE A 35 -11.75 -1.39 11.26
CA ILE A 35 -12.71 -1.13 12.35
C ILE A 35 -13.38 0.21 12.09
N ILE A 36 -14.71 0.22 12.07
CA ILE A 36 -15.52 1.43 11.98
C ILE A 36 -15.40 2.19 13.30
N VAL A 37 -15.18 3.49 13.21
CA VAL A 37 -15.16 4.39 14.36
C VAL A 37 -16.38 5.28 14.30
N THR A 38 -17.14 5.28 15.38
CA THR A 38 -18.35 6.11 15.54
C THR A 38 -18.18 7.08 16.71
N ARG A 39 -18.94 8.16 16.67
CA ARG A 39 -19.10 9.10 17.77
C ARG A 39 -20.58 9.37 17.99
N ASP A 40 -21.07 9.07 19.17
CA ASP A 40 -22.49 9.21 19.51
C ASP A 40 -23.43 8.49 18.49
N GLY A 41 -22.95 7.37 17.92
CA GLY A 41 -23.67 6.59 16.92
C GLY A 41 -23.50 7.09 15.47
N GLU A 42 -22.80 8.21 15.24
CA GLU A 42 -22.51 8.70 13.91
C GLU A 42 -21.13 8.23 13.40
N TYR A 43 -21.04 7.89 12.12
CA TYR A 43 -19.78 7.49 11.50
C TYR A 43 -18.74 8.62 11.54
N GLU A 44 -17.55 8.34 12.07
CA GLU A 44 -16.42 9.27 12.15
C GLU A 44 -15.25 8.85 11.23
N GLY A 45 -15.06 7.55 11.00
CA GLY A 45 -13.99 7.06 10.13
C GLY A 45 -13.74 5.56 10.22
N VAL A 46 -12.67 5.11 9.58
CA VAL A 46 -12.19 3.72 9.61
C VAL A 46 -10.75 3.69 10.07
N VAL A 47 -10.40 2.70 10.85
CA VAL A 47 -9.02 2.40 11.26
C VAL A 47 -8.63 1.02 10.74
N GLY A 48 -7.49 0.93 10.04
CA GLY A 48 -6.84 -0.31 9.64
C GLY A 48 -5.52 -0.55 10.38
N GLU A 49 -4.97 -1.75 10.30
CA GLU A 49 -3.71 -2.13 10.93
C GLU A 49 -2.55 -1.17 10.58
N ARG A 50 -2.51 -0.71 9.32
CA ARG A 50 -1.46 0.20 8.86
C ARG A 50 -1.47 1.53 9.59
N GLN A 51 -2.65 2.10 9.87
CA GLN A 51 -2.75 3.33 10.65
C GLN A 51 -2.29 3.12 12.10
N LEU A 52 -2.57 1.96 12.68
CA LEU A 52 -2.07 1.61 14.02
C LEU A 52 -0.55 1.50 14.06
N LEU A 53 0.07 0.84 13.09
CA LEU A 53 1.52 0.69 13.01
C LEU A 53 2.23 2.04 12.73
N GLN A 54 1.63 2.90 11.92
CA GLN A 54 2.18 4.22 11.60
C GLN A 54 2.00 5.23 12.74
N SER A 55 1.08 4.97 13.67
CA SER A 55 0.88 5.83 14.81
C SER A 55 1.96 5.58 15.86
N HIS A 56 2.74 6.62 16.22
CA HIS A 56 3.63 6.59 17.39
C HIS A 56 2.87 6.86 18.68
N LEU A 57 1.58 6.48 18.75
CA LEU A 57 0.71 6.81 19.85
C LEU A 57 0.70 5.69 20.87
N GLU A 58 0.75 6.08 22.14
CA GLU A 58 0.63 5.18 23.28
C GLU A 58 -0.77 4.54 23.33
N ASP A 59 -0.87 3.38 23.97
CA ASP A 59 -2.11 2.61 24.12
C ASP A 59 -3.25 3.37 24.79
N ASP A 60 -2.92 4.36 25.60
CA ASP A 60 -3.91 5.23 26.28
C ASP A 60 -4.53 6.29 25.37
N ALA A 61 -3.94 6.54 24.19
CA ALA A 61 -4.51 7.46 23.21
C ALA A 61 -5.86 6.94 22.70
N LYS A 62 -6.75 7.87 22.36
CA LYS A 62 -8.06 7.53 21.81
C LYS A 62 -8.00 7.28 20.32
N VAL A 63 -8.78 6.33 19.81
CA VAL A 63 -8.84 6.00 18.39
C VAL A 63 -9.25 7.18 17.51
N ALA A 64 -10.05 8.11 18.02
CA ALA A 64 -10.41 9.36 17.33
C ALA A 64 -9.20 10.15 16.77
N VAL A 65 -8.00 9.97 17.35
CA VAL A 65 -6.79 10.65 16.85
C VAL A 65 -6.36 10.10 15.49
N LEU A 66 -6.64 8.83 15.20
CA LEU A 66 -6.29 8.18 13.94
C LEU A 66 -7.24 8.54 12.79
N VAL A 67 -8.50 8.82 13.10
CA VAL A 67 -9.54 9.14 12.09
C VAL A 67 -9.72 10.64 11.87
N LYS A 68 -8.96 11.49 12.54
CA LYS A 68 -9.00 12.94 12.31
C LYS A 68 -8.50 13.29 10.91
N PRO A 69 -9.20 14.19 10.17
CA PRO A 69 -8.84 14.58 8.80
C PRO A 69 -7.41 15.09 8.64
N SER A 70 -6.81 15.65 9.70
CA SER A 70 -5.43 16.17 9.69
C SER A 70 -4.34 15.10 9.68
N ARG A 71 -4.67 13.83 9.95
CA ARG A 71 -3.70 12.73 10.02
C ARG A 71 -4.00 11.60 9.05
N ASN A 72 -5.27 11.21 8.95
CA ASN A 72 -5.75 10.18 8.04
C ASN A 72 -7.10 10.65 7.55
N ALA A 73 -7.27 10.79 6.25
CA ALA A 73 -8.59 11.01 5.70
C ALA A 73 -9.49 9.83 6.13
N PRO A 74 -10.75 10.08 6.52
CA PRO A 74 -11.69 9.01 6.72
C PRO A 74 -11.78 8.18 5.44
N ALA A 75 -12.04 6.87 5.58
CA ALA A 75 -12.28 6.04 4.40
C ALA A 75 -13.39 6.67 3.55
N PRO A 76 -13.25 6.69 2.23
CA PRO A 76 -14.26 7.25 1.35
C PRO A 76 -15.60 6.56 1.59
N LYS A 77 -16.68 7.33 1.63
CA LYS A 77 -18.03 6.81 1.73
C LYS A 77 -18.48 6.28 0.38
N VAL A 78 -19.08 5.10 0.37
CA VAL A 78 -19.58 4.45 -0.84
C VAL A 78 -21.10 4.32 -0.73
N ASP A 79 -21.83 4.64 -1.80
CA ASP A 79 -23.27 4.39 -1.84
C ASP A 79 -23.53 2.88 -2.07
N ARG A 80 -24.59 2.35 -1.49
CA ARG A 80 -24.94 0.93 -1.60
C ARG A 80 -25.18 0.49 -3.05
N THR A 81 -25.55 1.38 -3.92
CA THR A 81 -25.78 1.12 -5.36
C THR A 81 -24.58 1.47 -6.23
N GLU A 82 -23.42 1.74 -5.63
CA GLU A 82 -22.20 2.07 -6.37
C GLU A 82 -21.70 0.89 -7.21
N ASP A 83 -21.06 1.19 -8.34
CA ASP A 83 -20.45 0.17 -9.20
C ASP A 83 -19.22 -0.46 -8.53
N ILE A 84 -19.05 -1.78 -8.72
CA ILE A 84 -17.96 -2.56 -8.12
C ILE A 84 -16.57 -2.04 -8.51
N ARG A 85 -16.36 -1.56 -9.75
CA ARG A 85 -15.08 -1.02 -10.21
C ARG A 85 -14.79 0.34 -9.57
N GLU A 86 -15.81 1.20 -9.47
CA GLU A 86 -15.65 2.48 -8.79
C GLU A 86 -15.41 2.27 -7.29
N THR A 87 -16.07 1.29 -6.68
CA THR A 87 -15.80 0.90 -5.29
C THR A 87 -14.36 0.36 -5.12
N ALA A 88 -13.87 -0.48 -6.04
CA ALA A 88 -12.49 -0.94 -6.03
C ALA A 88 -11.50 0.24 -6.14
N ARG A 89 -11.78 1.23 -7.00
CA ARG A 89 -11.01 2.46 -7.12
C ARG A 89 -10.94 3.22 -5.80
N VAL A 90 -12.10 3.36 -5.14
CA VAL A 90 -12.23 4.02 -3.84
C VAL A 90 -11.35 3.35 -2.78
N LEU A 91 -11.31 2.01 -2.71
CA LEU A 91 -10.44 1.28 -1.78
C LEU A 91 -8.96 1.49 -2.10
N VAL A 92 -8.58 1.40 -3.37
CA VAL A 92 -7.19 1.57 -3.82
C VAL A 92 -6.69 3.00 -3.56
N GLU A 93 -7.46 4.03 -3.94
CA GLU A 93 -7.11 5.43 -3.73
C GLU A 93 -7.09 5.81 -2.24
N GLY A 94 -8.04 5.29 -1.45
CA GLY A 94 -8.09 5.46 0.00
C GLY A 94 -6.98 4.71 0.75
N GLY A 95 -6.31 3.76 0.10
CA GLY A 95 -5.30 2.89 0.72
C GLY A 95 -5.88 2.09 1.89
N THR A 96 -7.13 1.68 1.77
CA THR A 96 -7.90 0.94 2.78
C THR A 96 -8.40 -0.39 2.22
N LYS A 97 -8.55 -1.38 3.10
CA LYS A 97 -9.08 -2.70 2.76
C LYS A 97 -10.60 -2.79 2.94
N VAL A 98 -11.20 -1.74 3.49
CA VAL A 98 -12.63 -1.67 3.79
C VAL A 98 -13.13 -0.25 3.60
N ALA A 99 -14.35 -0.11 3.07
CA ALA A 99 -15.04 1.16 3.00
C ALA A 99 -16.43 1.07 3.63
N PRO A 100 -16.89 2.12 4.32
CA PRO A 100 -18.25 2.20 4.82
C PRO A 100 -19.24 2.40 3.68
N VAL A 101 -20.33 1.65 3.72
CA VAL A 101 -21.42 1.69 2.75
C VAL A 101 -22.59 2.44 3.35
N PHE A 102 -23.11 3.42 2.62
CA PHE A 102 -24.23 4.27 3.04
C PHE A 102 -25.47 4.02 2.20
N GLU A 103 -26.63 4.11 2.83
CA GLU A 103 -27.93 4.10 2.19
C GLU A 103 -28.78 5.25 2.77
N GLY A 104 -29.23 6.16 1.93
CA GLY A 104 -29.99 7.32 2.39
C GLY A 104 -29.22 8.28 3.30
N GLY A 105 -27.91 8.24 3.30
CA GLY A 105 -27.04 9.06 4.16
C GLY A 105 -26.67 8.44 5.49
N GLU A 106 -27.26 7.30 5.85
CA GLU A 106 -26.94 6.55 7.07
C GLU A 106 -25.98 5.40 6.77
N LEU A 107 -25.12 5.07 7.75
CA LEU A 107 -24.22 3.92 7.66
C LEU A 107 -25.04 2.63 7.59
N TRP A 108 -24.99 1.96 6.45
CA TRP A 108 -25.71 0.69 6.22
C TRP A 108 -24.85 -0.53 6.56
N GLY A 109 -23.56 -0.47 6.27
CA GLY A 109 -22.63 -1.58 6.45
C GLY A 109 -21.26 -1.26 5.90
N ILE A 110 -20.52 -2.29 5.47
CA ILE A 110 -19.20 -2.17 4.88
C ILE A 110 -19.07 -2.99 3.61
N ILE A 111 -18.09 -2.63 2.78
CA ILE A 111 -17.56 -3.44 1.68
C ILE A 111 -16.07 -3.67 1.90
N THR A 112 -15.59 -4.90 1.67
CA THR A 112 -14.19 -5.27 1.82
C THR A 112 -13.53 -5.58 0.49
N GLU A 113 -12.19 -5.52 0.44
CA GLU A 113 -11.41 -5.97 -0.72
C GLU A 113 -11.72 -7.42 -1.07
N ASP A 114 -11.90 -8.29 -0.05
CA ASP A 114 -12.19 -9.72 -0.24
C ASP A 114 -13.55 -9.95 -0.89
N ALA A 115 -14.58 -9.19 -0.49
CA ALA A 115 -15.90 -9.29 -1.09
C ALA A 115 -15.90 -8.89 -2.57
N ILE A 116 -15.15 -7.83 -2.91
CA ILE A 116 -14.98 -7.39 -4.30
C ILE A 116 -14.27 -8.47 -5.12
N LEU A 117 -13.13 -8.97 -4.63
CA LEU A 117 -12.32 -9.97 -5.32
C LEU A 117 -13.09 -11.29 -5.51
N GLY A 118 -13.83 -11.74 -4.50
CA GLY A 118 -14.68 -12.91 -4.61
C GLY A 118 -15.78 -12.77 -5.65
N ALA A 119 -16.38 -11.58 -5.76
CA ALA A 119 -17.44 -11.32 -6.74
C ALA A 119 -16.96 -11.27 -8.21
N VAL A 120 -15.66 -10.97 -8.43
CA VAL A 120 -15.08 -10.89 -9.77
C VAL A 120 -14.14 -12.04 -10.11
N LEU A 121 -14.00 -13.02 -9.23
CA LEU A 121 -13.01 -14.10 -9.30
C LEU A 121 -13.00 -14.81 -10.66
N GLU A 122 -14.16 -15.14 -11.20
CA GLU A 122 -14.30 -15.81 -12.50
C GLU A 122 -13.77 -14.95 -13.67
N ASN A 123 -13.72 -13.64 -13.52
CA ASN A 123 -13.25 -12.73 -14.58
C ASN A 123 -11.73 -12.57 -14.56
N LEU A 124 -11.03 -13.07 -13.54
CA LEU A 124 -9.58 -12.92 -13.36
C LEU A 124 -8.77 -13.96 -14.15
N ASP A 125 -9.39 -14.95 -14.77
CA ASP A 125 -8.72 -15.94 -15.64
C ASP A 125 -8.01 -15.33 -16.86
N ALA A 126 -8.39 -14.12 -17.24
CA ALA A 126 -7.82 -13.43 -18.41
C ALA A 126 -6.47 -12.78 -18.14
N LEU A 127 -5.99 -12.80 -16.89
CA LEU A 127 -4.76 -12.13 -16.46
C LEU A 127 -3.81 -13.14 -15.81
N ASP A 128 -2.53 -13.03 -16.14
CA ASP A 128 -1.44 -13.73 -15.47
C ASP A 128 -0.81 -12.85 -14.38
N VAL A 129 -0.29 -13.46 -13.32
CA VAL A 129 0.41 -12.79 -12.22
C VAL A 129 1.50 -11.85 -12.75
N GLY A 130 2.27 -12.30 -13.74
CA GLY A 130 3.35 -11.54 -14.39
C GLY A 130 2.91 -10.19 -14.99
N GLN A 131 1.62 -10.01 -15.27
CA GLN A 131 1.11 -8.75 -15.82
C GLN A 131 0.86 -7.68 -14.77
N ILE A 132 0.62 -8.06 -13.50
CA ILE A 132 0.11 -7.14 -12.48
C ILE A 132 0.92 -7.09 -11.18
N TYR A 133 1.81 -8.07 -10.91
CA TYR A 133 2.60 -8.09 -9.67
C TYR A 133 3.56 -6.90 -9.57
N THR A 134 4.00 -6.59 -8.37
CA THR A 134 5.00 -5.55 -8.11
C THR A 134 6.40 -6.16 -8.11
N GLU A 135 7.22 -5.80 -9.09
CA GLU A 135 8.64 -6.17 -9.21
C GLU A 135 9.55 -5.35 -8.29
N ASN A 136 10.77 -5.80 -8.09
CA ASN A 136 11.83 -5.08 -7.37
C ASN A 136 11.37 -4.59 -5.99
N VAL A 137 10.82 -5.50 -5.20
CA VAL A 137 10.34 -5.21 -3.85
C VAL A 137 11.51 -5.07 -2.88
N ILE A 138 11.27 -4.34 -1.80
CA ILE A 138 12.21 -4.24 -0.69
C ILE A 138 12.16 -5.56 0.07
N THR A 139 13.33 -6.13 0.32
CA THR A 139 13.52 -7.30 1.18
C THR A 139 14.23 -6.92 2.47
N ILE A 140 14.17 -7.80 3.45
CA ILE A 140 14.87 -7.68 4.72
C ILE A 140 15.53 -9.03 5.04
N THR A 141 16.62 -9.03 5.80
CA THR A 141 17.30 -10.27 6.19
C THR A 141 16.73 -10.83 7.50
N GLU A 142 16.97 -12.12 7.76
CA GLU A 142 16.55 -12.80 8.99
C GLU A 142 17.09 -12.12 10.25
N ASP A 143 18.36 -11.65 10.21
CA ASP A 143 19.05 -11.02 11.33
C ASP A 143 18.69 -9.54 11.53
N ASP A 144 18.04 -8.91 10.57
CA ASP A 144 17.60 -7.52 10.70
C ASP A 144 16.56 -7.38 11.82
N GLY A 145 16.69 -6.35 12.65
CA GLY A 145 15.74 -6.07 13.72
C GLY A 145 14.36 -5.63 13.21
N ILE A 146 13.32 -5.95 13.97
CA ILE A 146 11.92 -5.54 13.68
C ILE A 146 11.81 -4.03 13.45
N GLY A 147 12.58 -3.22 14.16
CA GLY A 147 12.63 -1.77 13.98
C GLY A 147 12.96 -1.35 12.54
N LYS A 148 13.87 -2.09 11.87
CA LYS A 148 14.19 -1.88 10.46
C LYS A 148 13.00 -2.25 9.56
N ALA A 149 12.32 -3.37 9.84
CA ALA A 149 11.11 -3.76 9.12
C ALA A 149 10.02 -2.68 9.22
N ILE A 150 9.75 -2.18 10.43
CA ILE A 150 8.78 -1.10 10.67
C ILE A 150 9.14 0.17 9.88
N ASN A 151 10.41 0.56 9.87
CA ASN A 151 10.87 1.73 9.13
C ASN A 151 10.67 1.57 7.62
N HIS A 152 11.06 0.42 7.05
CA HIS A 152 10.81 0.15 5.63
C HIS A 152 9.32 0.16 5.27
N MET A 153 8.47 -0.43 6.11
CA MET A 153 7.02 -0.42 5.90
C MET A 153 6.44 1.00 5.94
N ARG A 154 6.91 1.85 6.87
CA ARG A 154 6.46 3.24 7.00
C ARG A 154 6.93 4.12 5.85
N GLU A 155 8.23 4.10 5.55
CA GLU A 155 8.84 4.94 4.52
C GLU A 155 8.29 4.65 3.13
N ASN A 156 8.00 3.37 2.85
CA ASN A 156 7.53 2.93 1.54
C ASN A 156 6.02 2.72 1.46
N ALA A 157 5.30 2.93 2.58
CA ALA A 157 3.85 2.72 2.68
C ALA A 157 3.41 1.32 2.23
N ILE A 158 4.20 0.30 2.59
CA ILE A 158 3.95 -1.12 2.36
C ILE A 158 3.57 -1.83 3.66
N SER A 159 2.93 -2.98 3.56
CA SER A 159 2.43 -3.76 4.70
C SER A 159 3.10 -5.12 4.85
N ARG A 160 4.08 -5.43 4.00
CA ARG A 160 4.83 -6.69 4.02
C ARG A 160 6.21 -6.52 3.44
N LEU A 161 7.14 -7.36 3.89
CA LEU A 161 8.51 -7.47 3.42
C LEU A 161 8.85 -8.95 3.29
N PRO A 162 9.24 -9.43 2.12
CA PRO A 162 9.88 -10.74 2.01
C PRO A 162 11.18 -10.75 2.82
N VAL A 163 11.40 -11.83 3.55
CA VAL A 163 12.60 -12.07 4.35
C VAL A 163 13.50 -13.04 3.58
N VAL A 164 14.77 -12.70 3.48
CA VAL A 164 15.75 -13.52 2.79
C VAL A 164 16.84 -14.00 3.77
N ASP A 165 17.36 -15.21 3.51
CA ASP A 165 18.50 -15.76 4.22
C ASP A 165 19.84 -15.14 3.75
N ASP A 166 20.97 -15.62 4.29
CA ASP A 166 22.33 -15.16 3.95
C ASP A 166 22.71 -15.39 2.48
N ASP A 167 22.07 -16.35 1.82
CA ASP A 167 22.27 -16.66 0.40
C ASP A 167 21.35 -15.81 -0.50
N GLY A 168 20.52 -14.95 0.09
CA GLY A 168 19.54 -14.11 -0.60
C GLY A 168 18.28 -14.86 -1.06
N MET A 169 18.04 -16.06 -0.52
CA MET A 169 16.88 -16.88 -0.86
C MET A 169 15.72 -16.59 0.10
N LEU A 170 14.49 -16.67 -0.42
CA LEU A 170 13.28 -16.48 0.37
C LEU A 170 13.20 -17.46 1.53
N SER A 171 13.15 -16.93 2.73
CA SER A 171 13.02 -17.71 3.97
C SER A 171 11.73 -17.46 4.73
N GLY A 172 11.18 -16.23 4.63
CA GLY A 172 9.99 -15.83 5.34
C GLY A 172 9.30 -14.61 4.73
N VAL A 173 8.24 -14.17 5.36
CA VAL A 173 7.59 -12.88 5.14
C VAL A 173 7.24 -12.26 6.47
N VAL A 174 7.50 -10.98 6.65
CA VAL A 174 7.03 -10.21 7.80
C VAL A 174 5.99 -9.21 7.33
N THR A 175 4.85 -9.16 8.02
CA THR A 175 3.72 -8.28 7.70
C THR A 175 3.43 -7.31 8.85
N THR A 176 2.64 -6.29 8.57
CA THR A 176 2.12 -5.39 9.60
C THR A 176 1.37 -6.17 10.70
N HIS A 177 0.64 -7.22 10.31
CA HIS A 177 -0.10 -8.08 11.23
C HIS A 177 0.86 -8.81 12.18
N ASP A 178 1.90 -9.47 11.66
CA ASP A 178 2.89 -10.18 12.47
C ASP A 178 3.54 -9.26 13.51
N ILE A 179 3.85 -8.02 13.13
CA ILE A 179 4.44 -7.02 14.03
C ILE A 179 3.45 -6.60 15.12
N ILE A 180 2.19 -6.33 14.76
CA ILE A 180 1.15 -5.94 15.73
C ILE A 180 0.91 -7.07 16.73
N ASP A 181 0.74 -8.30 16.24
CA ASP A 181 0.55 -9.50 17.05
C ASP A 181 1.72 -9.71 18.01
N PHE A 182 2.96 -9.61 17.51
CA PHE A 182 4.15 -9.72 18.32
C PHE A 182 4.23 -8.66 19.42
N VAL A 183 3.98 -7.39 19.08
CA VAL A 183 4.01 -6.28 20.05
C VAL A 183 2.94 -6.49 21.12
N THR A 184 1.71 -6.81 20.72
CA THR A 184 0.57 -6.96 21.65
C THR A 184 0.80 -8.12 22.63
N ARG A 185 1.32 -9.27 22.16
CA ARG A 185 1.64 -10.43 23.03
C ARG A 185 2.75 -10.12 24.02
N ASN A 186 3.75 -9.34 23.63
CA ASN A 186 4.87 -9.01 24.51
C ASN A 186 4.52 -7.89 25.50
N GLU A 187 3.71 -6.92 25.15
CA GLU A 187 3.20 -5.91 26.10
C GLU A 187 2.43 -6.54 27.26
N GLN A 188 1.65 -7.59 27.01
CA GLN A 188 0.96 -8.35 28.07
C GLN A 188 1.92 -9.04 29.04
N ARG A 189 3.15 -9.35 28.61
CA ARG A 189 4.21 -9.96 29.46
C ARG A 189 5.00 -8.93 30.26
N ILE A 190 5.13 -7.68 29.77
CA ILE A 190 5.93 -6.59 30.35
C ILE A 190 5.18 -5.85 31.47
N THR A 191 3.92 -6.17 31.80
CA THR A 191 3.12 -5.51 32.86
C THR A 191 3.68 -5.64 34.29
N GLY A 192 4.91 -6.15 34.48
CA GLY A 192 5.67 -6.17 35.72
C GLY A 192 6.74 -5.09 35.75
N LYS A 193 6.57 -4.06 36.59
CA LYS A 193 7.55 -3.05 37.07
C LYS A 193 8.94 -3.06 36.38
N GLY A 194 9.03 -2.55 35.14
CA GLY A 194 10.28 -2.36 34.41
C GLY A 194 10.31 -1.01 33.71
N ASP A 195 11.47 -0.59 33.23
CA ASP A 195 11.69 0.63 32.46
C ASP A 195 11.11 0.44 31.05
N ARG A 196 9.87 0.90 30.82
CA ARG A 196 9.13 0.73 29.55
C ARG A 196 9.90 1.21 28.32
N ALA A 197 10.73 2.24 28.43
CA ALA A 197 11.49 2.77 27.29
C ALA A 197 12.62 1.82 26.89
N GLY A 198 13.35 1.25 27.83
CA GLY A 198 14.42 0.27 27.56
C GLY A 198 13.89 -1.08 27.07
N ASP A 199 12.68 -1.46 27.47
CA ASP A 199 12.06 -2.70 26.99
C ASP A 199 11.53 -2.55 25.54
N LEU A 200 11.02 -1.37 25.16
CA LEU A 200 10.58 -1.09 23.79
C LEU A 200 11.77 -1.07 22.81
N ASP A 201 12.89 -0.43 23.20
CA ASP A 201 14.11 -0.42 22.37
C ASP A 201 14.63 -1.86 22.13
N ARG A 202 14.60 -2.70 23.16
CA ARG A 202 14.98 -4.12 23.01
C ARG A 202 14.05 -4.91 22.10
N MET A 203 12.75 -4.57 22.09
CA MET A 203 11.80 -5.20 21.17
C MET A 203 12.08 -4.84 19.72
N LEU A 204 12.54 -3.63 19.42
CA LEU A 204 12.89 -3.20 18.06
C LEU A 204 14.17 -3.90 17.52
N ASP A 205 15.04 -4.40 18.41
CA ASP A 205 16.26 -5.12 18.07
C ASP A 205 16.04 -6.63 17.88
N ILE A 206 14.83 -7.15 18.15
CA ILE A 206 14.52 -8.57 17.95
C ILE A 206 14.66 -8.91 16.47
N PRO A 207 15.36 -10.01 16.11
CA PRO A 207 15.54 -10.43 14.73
C PRO A 207 14.20 -10.68 14.03
N THR A 208 14.13 -10.34 12.77
CA THR A 208 12.96 -10.59 11.91
C THR A 208 12.58 -12.06 11.86
N TYR A 209 13.56 -12.96 11.96
CA TYR A 209 13.39 -14.42 12.04
C TYR A 209 12.40 -14.84 13.14
N ASP A 210 12.42 -14.17 14.30
CA ASP A 210 11.56 -14.53 15.44
C ASP A 210 10.08 -14.11 15.25
N VAL A 211 9.80 -13.28 14.23
CA VAL A 211 8.48 -12.69 13.99
C VAL A 211 7.92 -13.06 12.63
N MET A 212 8.77 -13.39 11.66
CA MET A 212 8.34 -13.73 10.30
C MET A 212 7.45 -14.96 10.26
N SER A 213 6.55 -14.99 9.31
CA SER A 213 5.78 -16.18 8.93
C SER A 213 6.57 -17.02 7.94
N SER A 214 6.70 -18.33 8.22
CA SER A 214 7.34 -19.34 7.36
C SER A 214 6.62 -20.68 7.54
N PRO A 215 6.41 -21.50 6.46
CA PRO A 215 6.77 -21.25 5.08
C PRO A 215 5.93 -20.13 4.43
N VAL A 216 6.49 -19.49 3.40
CA VAL A 216 5.85 -18.39 2.68
C VAL A 216 4.93 -18.94 1.59
N ALA A 217 3.73 -18.38 1.48
CA ALA A 217 2.88 -18.63 0.34
C ALA A 217 3.42 -17.87 -0.89
N THR A 218 3.69 -18.62 -1.95
CA THR A 218 4.29 -18.10 -3.20
C THR A 218 3.35 -18.31 -4.39
N THR A 219 3.61 -17.61 -5.46
CA THR A 219 2.99 -17.78 -6.78
C THR A 219 4.06 -17.57 -7.86
N SER A 220 3.81 -18.06 -9.06
CA SER A 220 4.70 -17.84 -10.22
C SER A 220 4.17 -16.75 -11.15
N VAL A 221 5.02 -16.24 -12.03
CA VAL A 221 4.63 -15.21 -13.00
C VAL A 221 3.63 -15.72 -14.04
N ASP A 222 3.66 -17.04 -14.34
CA ASP A 222 2.80 -17.69 -15.33
C ASP A 222 1.49 -18.23 -14.74
N GLU A 223 1.30 -18.12 -13.41
CA GLU A 223 0.06 -18.52 -12.74
C GLU A 223 -1.07 -17.54 -13.05
N SER A 224 -2.31 -18.03 -13.15
CA SER A 224 -3.47 -17.16 -13.34
C SER A 224 -3.71 -16.28 -12.12
N VAL A 225 -4.13 -15.03 -12.35
CA VAL A 225 -4.52 -14.14 -11.24
C VAL A 225 -5.68 -14.72 -10.44
N ARG A 226 -6.57 -15.48 -11.11
CA ARG A 226 -7.67 -16.19 -10.44
C ARG A 226 -7.16 -17.16 -9.39
N ASP A 227 -6.26 -18.08 -9.75
CA ASP A 227 -5.77 -19.11 -8.83
C ASP A 227 -5.00 -18.49 -7.68
N ALA A 228 -4.18 -17.47 -7.96
CA ALA A 228 -3.49 -16.69 -6.92
C ALA A 228 -4.46 -15.99 -5.96
N VAL A 229 -5.55 -15.40 -6.46
CA VAL A 229 -6.58 -14.73 -5.63
C VAL A 229 -7.39 -15.76 -4.84
N GLU A 230 -7.77 -16.89 -5.43
CA GLU A 230 -8.46 -17.97 -4.74
C GLU A 230 -7.62 -18.47 -3.56
N GLY A 231 -6.32 -18.70 -3.77
CA GLY A 231 -5.39 -19.06 -2.71
C GLY A 231 -5.27 -17.99 -1.62
N MET A 232 -5.30 -16.70 -1.98
CA MET A 232 -5.30 -15.60 -1.00
C MET A 232 -6.60 -15.54 -0.20
N LEU A 233 -7.76 -15.81 -0.81
CA LEU A 233 -9.06 -15.78 -0.14
C LEU A 233 -9.23 -16.97 0.81
N ASP A 234 -8.88 -18.17 0.35
CA ASP A 234 -9.03 -19.40 1.12
C ASP A 234 -8.16 -19.44 2.38
N ASN A 235 -6.99 -18.81 2.34
CA ASN A 235 -6.03 -18.78 3.45
C ASN A 235 -5.98 -17.44 4.20
N ASP A 236 -6.87 -16.51 3.88
CA ASP A 236 -6.89 -15.13 4.44
C ASP A 236 -5.55 -14.37 4.25
N TYR A 237 -4.82 -14.68 3.18
CA TYR A 237 -3.61 -13.94 2.84
C TYR A 237 -3.95 -12.63 2.12
N SER A 238 -3.27 -11.56 2.47
CA SER A 238 -3.43 -10.28 1.77
C SER A 238 -2.47 -10.11 0.58
N GLY A 239 -1.67 -11.14 0.27
CA GLY A 239 -0.80 -11.22 -0.90
C GLY A 239 0.20 -12.37 -0.80
N LEU A 240 0.85 -12.65 -1.92
CA LEU A 240 1.80 -13.72 -2.14
C LEU A 240 3.16 -13.16 -2.56
N VAL A 241 4.24 -13.88 -2.26
CA VAL A 241 5.55 -13.58 -2.84
C VAL A 241 5.64 -14.23 -4.22
N VAL A 242 6.06 -13.48 -5.21
CA VAL A 242 6.25 -13.98 -6.58
C VAL A 242 7.67 -14.50 -6.74
N THR A 243 7.79 -15.78 -7.11
CA THR A 243 9.06 -16.44 -7.44
C THR A 243 9.05 -16.82 -8.92
N PRO A 244 9.95 -16.27 -9.75
CA PRO A 244 9.84 -16.42 -11.21
C PRO A 244 10.01 -17.85 -11.72
N ASP A 245 10.91 -18.64 -11.11
CA ASP A 245 11.35 -19.94 -11.64
C ASP A 245 11.40 -21.06 -10.59
N ASP A 246 10.45 -21.09 -9.65
CA ASP A 246 10.42 -22.08 -8.56
C ASP A 246 11.67 -22.10 -7.64
N ASP A 247 12.60 -21.24 -7.91
CA ASP A 247 13.81 -21.02 -7.14
C ASP A 247 13.50 -20.02 -6.03
N ARG A 248 13.46 -20.24 -4.86
CA ARG A 248 13.21 -19.32 -3.70
C ARG A 248 13.83 -17.91 -3.84
N VAL A 249 13.98 -17.45 -5.07
CA VAL A 249 14.40 -16.08 -5.41
C VAL A 249 13.19 -15.16 -5.43
N VAL A 250 13.28 -14.07 -4.69
CA VAL A 250 12.19 -13.08 -4.65
C VAL A 250 12.15 -12.27 -5.95
N GLY A 251 11.17 -12.53 -6.80
CA GLY A 251 10.91 -11.73 -8.00
C GLY A 251 10.04 -10.50 -7.73
N GLY A 252 9.17 -10.61 -6.74
CA GLY A 252 8.25 -9.54 -6.39
C GLY A 252 7.18 -9.95 -5.40
N VAL A 253 6.09 -9.19 -5.35
CA VAL A 253 4.89 -9.52 -4.57
C VAL A 253 3.63 -9.24 -5.39
N LEU A 254 2.62 -10.08 -5.23
CA LEU A 254 1.26 -9.86 -5.68
C LEU A 254 0.39 -9.61 -4.46
N THR A 255 -0.36 -8.53 -4.44
CA THR A 255 -1.29 -8.20 -3.35
C THR A 255 -2.72 -8.09 -3.86
N LYS A 256 -3.71 -8.26 -2.96
CA LYS A 256 -5.12 -7.98 -3.27
C LYS A 256 -5.32 -6.57 -3.84
N THR A 257 -4.56 -5.59 -3.35
CA THR A 257 -4.57 -4.22 -3.87
C THR A 257 -4.09 -4.13 -5.33
N ASP A 258 -3.10 -4.95 -5.75
CA ASP A 258 -2.64 -4.97 -7.14
C ASP A 258 -3.73 -5.53 -8.07
N VAL A 259 -4.46 -6.56 -7.61
CA VAL A 259 -5.60 -7.12 -8.34
C VAL A 259 -6.75 -6.11 -8.43
N LEU A 260 -7.13 -5.46 -7.31
CA LEU A 260 -8.14 -4.39 -7.34
C LEU A 260 -7.75 -3.27 -8.30
N ARG A 261 -6.47 -2.91 -8.34
CA ARG A 261 -5.97 -1.89 -9.26
C ARG A 261 -6.11 -2.34 -10.71
N ALA A 262 -5.84 -3.61 -11.00
CA ALA A 262 -6.04 -4.17 -12.34
C ALA A 262 -7.51 -4.14 -12.78
N LEU A 263 -8.45 -4.37 -11.85
CA LEU A 263 -9.90 -4.26 -12.13
C LEU A 263 -10.35 -2.84 -12.48
N THR A 264 -9.67 -1.83 -11.94
CA THR A 264 -9.99 -0.43 -12.23
C THR A 264 -9.42 0.05 -13.56
N TYR A 265 -8.57 -0.77 -14.20
CA TYR A 265 -7.97 -0.47 -15.48
C TYR A 265 -9.04 -0.57 -16.59
N THR A 266 -9.36 0.54 -17.22
CA THR A 266 -10.13 0.58 -18.46
C THR A 266 -9.16 0.71 -19.63
N GLU A 267 -9.35 -0.07 -20.68
CA GLU A 267 -8.59 -0.04 -21.96
C GLU A 267 -8.76 1.28 -22.76
N GLU A 268 -9.02 2.37 -22.10
CA GLU A 268 -8.88 3.67 -22.78
C GLU A 268 -7.39 3.99 -22.91
N GLU A 269 -6.95 4.47 -24.07
CA GLU A 269 -5.57 4.82 -24.45
C GLU A 269 -4.88 5.84 -23.49
N HIS A 270 -5.40 6.02 -22.30
CA HIS A 270 -4.94 7.02 -21.32
C HIS A 270 -4.35 6.31 -20.11
N MET A 271 -3.16 6.74 -19.75
CA MET A 271 -2.46 6.34 -18.53
C MET A 271 -3.37 6.45 -17.30
N ASP A 272 -3.51 5.35 -16.55
CA ASP A 272 -4.24 5.39 -15.28
C ASP A 272 -3.42 6.14 -14.23
N VAL A 273 -3.97 7.25 -13.72
CA VAL A 273 -3.38 8.05 -12.65
C VAL A 273 -4.27 7.98 -11.43
N GLN A 274 -3.83 7.23 -10.43
CA GLN A 274 -4.49 7.12 -9.13
C GLN A 274 -3.92 8.15 -8.17
N ILE A 275 -4.80 8.89 -7.49
CA ILE A 275 -4.43 9.93 -6.55
C ILE A 275 -4.97 9.58 -5.17
N THR A 276 -4.08 9.48 -4.19
CA THR A 276 -4.45 9.21 -2.79
C THR A 276 -4.44 10.51 -2.00
N ASN A 277 -5.40 10.67 -1.09
CA ASN A 277 -5.66 11.86 -0.28
C ASN A 277 -6.06 13.08 -1.14
N ILE A 278 -7.04 12.84 -1.99
CA ILE A 278 -7.61 13.82 -2.94
C ILE A 278 -8.11 15.11 -2.27
N GLU A 279 -8.56 15.02 -1.03
CA GLU A 279 -9.02 16.17 -0.24
C GLU A 279 -7.91 17.21 0.01
N LEU A 280 -6.66 16.86 -0.21
CA LEU A 280 -5.53 17.80 -0.14
C LEU A 280 -5.32 18.58 -1.45
N LEU A 281 -6.08 18.28 -2.49
CA LEU A 281 -6.03 19.00 -3.78
C LEU A 281 -6.81 20.30 -3.72
N ASP A 282 -6.20 21.32 -3.12
CA ASP A 282 -6.79 22.66 -2.98
C ASP A 282 -6.53 23.57 -4.20
N THR A 283 -5.37 23.40 -4.85
CA THR A 283 -4.85 24.32 -5.88
C THR A 283 -4.40 23.63 -7.17
N ILE A 284 -4.57 22.30 -7.27
CA ILE A 284 -4.23 21.50 -8.45
C ILE A 284 -5.36 20.49 -8.73
N SER A 285 -5.76 20.34 -9.98
CA SER A 285 -6.82 19.39 -10.35
C SER A 285 -6.25 18.00 -10.69
N ARG A 286 -7.11 16.96 -10.65
CA ARG A 286 -6.75 15.61 -11.15
C ARG A 286 -6.27 15.65 -12.60
N GLN A 287 -6.90 16.47 -13.41
CA GLN A 287 -6.56 16.61 -14.83
C GLN A 287 -5.16 17.19 -15.01
N ASP A 288 -4.80 18.23 -14.26
CA ASP A 288 -3.47 18.84 -14.32
C ASP A 288 -2.37 17.85 -13.91
N ILE A 289 -2.65 17.00 -12.91
CA ILE A 289 -1.73 15.96 -12.43
C ILE A 289 -1.52 14.92 -13.54
N ARG A 290 -2.59 14.43 -14.16
CA ARG A 290 -2.53 13.45 -15.25
C ARG A 290 -1.71 14.00 -16.41
N GLU A 291 -2.08 15.17 -16.93
CA GLU A 291 -1.40 15.80 -18.07
C GLU A 291 0.10 16.04 -17.80
N SER A 292 0.45 16.44 -16.58
CA SER A 292 1.84 16.66 -16.20
C SER A 292 2.65 15.37 -16.20
N ILE A 293 2.09 14.26 -15.71
CA ILE A 293 2.76 12.95 -15.71
C ILE A 293 2.87 12.40 -17.15
N GLU A 294 1.83 12.57 -17.97
CA GLU A 294 1.85 12.21 -19.40
C GLU A 294 2.96 12.96 -20.15
N GLN A 295 3.14 14.25 -19.88
CA GLN A 295 4.22 15.03 -20.47
C GLN A 295 5.61 14.52 -20.09
N VAL A 296 5.82 14.11 -18.83
CA VAL A 296 7.09 13.51 -18.38
C VAL A 296 7.33 12.17 -19.08
N SER A 297 6.31 11.33 -19.17
CA SER A 297 6.41 10.03 -19.84
C SER A 297 6.72 10.17 -21.34
N GLY A 298 6.12 11.14 -22.01
CA GLY A 298 6.33 11.43 -23.43
C GLY A 298 7.74 11.88 -23.80
N LYS A 299 8.56 12.32 -22.83
CA LYS A 299 9.97 12.69 -23.04
C LYS A 299 10.86 11.49 -23.37
N TYR A 300 10.40 10.27 -23.13
CA TYR A 300 11.11 9.03 -23.43
C TYR A 300 10.28 8.12 -24.35
N ARG A 301 10.47 8.23 -25.67
CA ARG A 301 9.66 7.58 -26.72
C ARG A 301 9.50 6.06 -26.62
N LYS A 302 10.38 5.36 -25.92
CA LYS A 302 10.33 3.89 -25.73
C LYS A 302 9.73 3.48 -24.39
N MET A 303 9.28 4.46 -23.57
CA MET A 303 8.69 4.20 -22.28
C MET A 303 7.17 4.24 -22.39
N HIS A 304 6.54 3.15 -22.03
CA HIS A 304 5.09 3.07 -21.89
C HIS A 304 4.76 3.03 -20.41
N VAL A 305 4.01 4.03 -19.95
CA VAL A 305 3.52 4.07 -18.59
C VAL A 305 2.27 3.24 -18.51
N ARG A 306 2.27 2.23 -17.66
CA ARG A 306 1.11 1.38 -17.40
C ARG A 306 0.22 2.02 -16.33
N HIS A 307 0.85 2.61 -15.32
CA HIS A 307 0.15 3.12 -14.15
C HIS A 307 1.00 4.17 -13.42
N ALA A 308 0.37 5.20 -12.89
CA ALA A 308 0.99 6.19 -12.01
C ALA A 308 0.17 6.37 -10.73
N HIS A 309 0.82 6.30 -9.59
CA HIS A 309 0.19 6.54 -8.29
C HIS A 309 0.79 7.81 -7.67
N VAL A 310 -0.07 8.76 -7.35
CA VAL A 310 0.29 10.04 -6.72
C VAL A 310 -0.32 10.07 -5.32
N ARG A 311 0.53 10.22 -4.31
CA ARG A 311 0.10 10.28 -2.92
C ARG A 311 0.48 11.63 -2.33
N PHE A 312 -0.48 12.28 -1.68
CA PHE A 312 -0.25 13.46 -0.86
C PHE A 312 -0.34 13.12 0.63
N GLN A 313 0.48 13.77 1.44
CA GLN A 313 0.47 13.63 2.89
C GLN A 313 0.75 14.99 3.54
N GLU A 314 -0.16 15.47 4.37
CA GLU A 314 -0.02 16.70 5.12
C GLU A 314 0.87 16.49 6.35
N HIS A 315 1.80 17.40 6.58
CA HIS A 315 2.57 17.52 7.82
C HIS A 315 1.90 18.51 8.78
N GLN A 316 2.29 18.44 10.06
CA GLN A 316 1.78 19.37 11.07
C GLN A 316 2.30 20.82 10.89
N GLU A 317 3.40 20.97 10.17
CA GLU A 317 4.04 22.26 9.91
C GLU A 317 3.20 23.11 8.94
N LYS A 318 3.04 24.39 9.26
CA LYS A 318 2.32 25.35 8.43
C LYS A 318 3.11 26.65 8.27
N LEU A 319 3.15 27.16 7.06
CA LEU A 319 3.69 28.50 6.78
C LEU A 319 2.55 29.43 6.37
N ARG A 320 2.29 30.47 7.16
CA ARG A 320 1.20 31.44 6.92
C ARG A 320 -0.18 30.80 6.70
N GLY A 321 -0.44 29.69 7.40
CA GLY A 321 -1.71 28.95 7.31
C GLY A 321 -1.73 27.86 6.24
N THR A 322 -0.77 27.81 5.32
CA THR A 322 -0.64 26.75 4.30
C THR A 322 0.15 25.57 4.86
N PRO A 323 -0.37 24.35 4.86
CA PRO A 323 0.32 23.19 5.38
C PRO A 323 1.52 22.81 4.50
N LEU A 324 2.55 22.26 5.12
CA LEU A 324 3.61 21.54 4.42
C LEU A 324 3.03 20.20 3.95
N VAL A 325 3.16 19.89 2.68
CA VAL A 325 2.65 18.66 2.05
C VAL A 325 3.81 17.91 1.44
N LEU A 326 3.87 16.60 1.68
CA LEU A 326 4.71 15.66 0.96
C LEU A 326 3.90 15.11 -0.22
N CYS A 327 4.44 15.14 -1.42
CA CYS A 327 3.94 14.45 -2.59
C CYS A 327 4.89 13.33 -2.99
N GLN A 328 4.36 12.13 -3.25
CA GLN A 328 5.09 11.00 -3.78
C GLN A 328 4.42 10.53 -5.07
N ILE A 329 5.19 10.44 -6.15
CA ILE A 329 4.76 9.93 -7.45
C ILE A 329 5.49 8.62 -7.69
N ARG A 330 4.74 7.53 -7.92
CA ARG A 330 5.26 6.24 -8.35
C ARG A 330 4.70 5.93 -9.73
N MET A 331 5.57 5.73 -10.69
CA MET A 331 5.19 5.46 -12.06
C MET A 331 5.72 4.08 -12.45
N ARG A 332 4.82 3.18 -12.84
CA ARG A 332 5.16 1.86 -13.36
C ARG A 332 5.21 1.91 -14.88
N THR A 333 6.31 1.46 -15.44
CA THR A 333 6.54 1.49 -16.89
C THR A 333 6.98 0.12 -17.39
N ASN A 334 7.02 -0.06 -18.70
CA ASN A 334 7.66 -1.23 -19.34
C ASN A 334 9.19 -1.30 -19.10
N ARG A 335 9.76 -0.36 -18.34
CA ARG A 335 11.20 -0.25 -18.02
C ARG A 335 11.47 -0.30 -16.54
N GLY A 336 10.50 -0.75 -15.74
CA GLY A 336 10.56 -0.77 -14.29
C GLY A 336 9.82 0.37 -13.64
N GLN A 337 9.98 0.48 -12.32
CA GLN A 337 9.33 1.49 -11.51
C GLN A 337 10.20 2.74 -11.37
N MET A 338 9.59 3.91 -11.51
CA MET A 338 10.22 5.21 -11.31
C MET A 338 9.49 5.97 -10.22
N MET A 339 10.23 6.74 -9.44
CA MET A 339 9.68 7.47 -8.31
C MET A 339 10.17 8.91 -8.31
N GLY A 340 9.30 9.81 -7.84
CA GLY A 340 9.64 11.16 -7.47
C GLY A 340 8.98 11.54 -6.16
N SER A 341 9.67 12.23 -5.26
CA SER A 341 9.09 12.73 -4.02
C SER A 341 9.49 14.16 -3.78
N GLY A 342 8.58 14.97 -3.26
CA GLY A 342 8.85 16.38 -3.00
C GLY A 342 7.97 16.93 -1.90
N GLU A 343 8.49 17.91 -1.18
CA GLU A 343 7.76 18.64 -0.15
C GLU A 343 7.57 20.11 -0.60
N GLY A 344 6.44 20.68 -0.22
CA GLY A 344 6.12 22.05 -0.51
C GLY A 344 4.94 22.55 0.30
N TYR A 345 4.81 23.86 0.43
CA TYR A 345 3.65 24.44 1.10
C TYR A 345 2.45 24.45 0.14
N GLY A 346 1.49 23.57 0.42
CA GLY A 346 0.34 23.25 -0.43
C GLY A 346 0.63 22.16 -1.47
N SER A 347 -0.44 21.48 -1.91
CA SER A 347 -0.38 20.32 -2.80
C SER A 347 0.27 20.61 -4.15
N LYS A 348 0.01 21.78 -4.74
CA LYS A 348 0.58 22.18 -6.03
C LYS A 348 2.10 22.27 -6.00
N GLN A 349 2.68 22.94 -4.97
CA GLN A 349 4.13 23.07 -4.85
C GLN A 349 4.79 21.72 -4.59
N ALA A 350 4.23 20.91 -3.69
CA ALA A 350 4.71 19.58 -3.40
C ALA A 350 4.72 18.67 -4.64
N PHE A 351 3.65 18.73 -5.43
CA PHE A 351 3.53 17.97 -6.69
C PHE A 351 4.61 18.37 -7.69
N HIS A 352 4.84 19.67 -7.94
CA HIS A 352 5.85 20.12 -8.89
C HIS A 352 7.26 19.68 -8.48
N VAL A 353 7.61 19.76 -7.19
CA VAL A 353 8.92 19.28 -6.71
C VAL A 353 9.06 17.76 -6.90
N ALA A 354 7.99 16.99 -6.66
CA ALA A 354 7.99 15.55 -6.90
C ALA A 354 8.10 15.20 -8.38
N LEU A 355 7.40 15.96 -9.24
CA LEU A 355 7.42 15.80 -10.69
C LEU A 355 8.80 16.09 -11.29
N ASP A 356 9.47 17.15 -10.84
CA ASP A 356 10.83 17.50 -11.28
C ASP A 356 11.85 16.39 -10.93
N LYS A 357 11.67 15.72 -9.78
CA LYS A 357 12.51 14.58 -9.41
C LYS A 357 12.19 13.35 -10.25
N LEU A 358 10.91 13.08 -10.50
CA LEU A 358 10.48 12.00 -11.38
C LEU A 358 11.07 12.19 -12.78
N GLU A 359 10.98 13.40 -13.33
CA GLU A 359 11.55 13.73 -14.64
C GLU A 359 13.06 13.49 -14.70
N ARG A 360 13.81 13.88 -13.68
CA ARG A 360 15.24 13.60 -13.59
C ARG A 360 15.53 12.12 -13.62
N ASN A 361 14.82 11.32 -12.84
CA ASN A 361 14.99 9.87 -12.79
C ASN A 361 14.68 9.21 -14.15
N VAL A 362 13.65 9.69 -14.86
CA VAL A 362 13.33 9.26 -16.23
C VAL A 362 14.48 9.57 -17.19
N LEU A 363 15.08 10.76 -17.11
CA LEU A 363 16.18 11.18 -17.98
C LEU A 363 17.50 10.47 -17.65
N GLU A 364 17.78 10.20 -16.38
CA GLU A 364 18.95 9.44 -15.94
C GLU A 364 18.90 8.00 -16.45
N GLN A 365 17.75 7.33 -16.37
CA GLN A 365 17.57 5.99 -16.95
C GLN A 365 17.75 5.99 -18.47
N LYS A 366 17.30 7.05 -19.13
CA LYS A 366 17.56 7.22 -20.58
C LYS A 366 19.07 7.36 -20.88
N GLY A 367 19.80 8.11 -20.05
CA GLY A 367 21.25 8.27 -20.17
C GLY A 367 22.00 6.96 -19.99
N MET A 368 21.69 6.21 -18.93
CA MET A 368 22.32 4.91 -18.63
C MET A 368 22.12 3.89 -19.76
N GLN A 369 20.92 3.83 -20.35
CA GLN A 369 20.68 2.91 -21.48
C GLN A 369 21.39 3.31 -22.77
N SER A 370 21.50 4.60 -23.05
CA SER A 370 22.28 5.05 -24.22
C SER A 370 23.76 4.68 -24.08
N ASP A 371 24.30 4.73 -22.87
CA ASP A 371 25.69 4.34 -22.58
C ASP A 371 25.87 2.80 -22.64
N GLU A 372 24.88 2.01 -22.21
CA GLU A 372 24.91 0.54 -22.36
C GLU A 372 24.77 0.09 -23.81
N GLU A 373 23.87 0.71 -24.59
CA GLU A 373 23.74 0.45 -26.03
C GLU A 373 25.05 0.81 -26.77
N TYR A 374 25.67 1.93 -26.41
CA TYR A 374 26.96 2.36 -26.98
C TYR A 374 28.09 1.41 -26.60
N ARG A 375 28.19 0.97 -25.34
CA ARG A 375 29.14 -0.06 -24.90
C ARG A 375 28.92 -1.39 -25.61
N GLY A 376 27.66 -1.83 -25.76
CA GLY A 376 27.30 -3.04 -26.46
C GLY A 376 27.69 -3.01 -27.94
N GLN A 377 27.51 -1.87 -28.62
CA GLN A 377 27.97 -1.67 -30.01
C GLN A 377 29.50 -1.64 -30.13
N LEU A 378 30.20 -1.04 -29.17
CA LEU A 378 31.65 -1.00 -29.11
C LEU A 378 32.25 -2.39 -28.92
N LEU A 379 31.68 -3.20 -28.02
CA LEU A 379 32.09 -4.58 -27.76
C LEU A 379 31.87 -5.51 -29.01
N ARG A 380 30.75 -5.32 -29.73
CA ARG A 380 30.51 -6.06 -30.97
C ARG A 380 31.54 -5.70 -32.06
N LYS A 381 31.84 -4.40 -32.21
CA LYS A 381 32.86 -3.93 -33.17
C LYS A 381 34.28 -4.40 -32.82
N LEU A 382 34.58 -4.58 -31.52
CA LEU A 382 35.87 -5.10 -31.05
C LEU A 382 35.95 -6.64 -31.12
N GLY A 383 34.82 -7.35 -31.17
CA GLY A 383 34.76 -8.80 -31.36
C GLY A 383 34.76 -9.25 -32.82
N GLU A 384 34.64 -8.32 -33.78
CA GLU A 384 34.71 -8.56 -35.23
C GLU A 384 36.11 -8.24 -35.81
N LEU A 385 37.07 -7.82 -34.95
CA LEU A 385 38.49 -7.66 -35.25
C LEU A 385 39.30 -8.84 -34.70
#